data_24066a1a3b754a9fb41bb03e4cd5cd38
#
_entry.id   24066a1a3b754a9fb41bb03e4cd5cd38
#
_cell.length_a   1.000
_cell.length_b   1.000
_cell.length_c   1.000
_cell.angle_alpha   90.00
_cell.angle_beta   90.00
_cell.angle_gamma   90.00
#
_symmetry.space_group_name_H-M   'P 1'
#
loop_
_entity.id
_entity.type
_entity.pdbx_description
1 polymer ?
#
loop_
_entity_poly.entity_id
_entity_poly.type
_entity_poly.pdbx_seq_one_letter_code
_entity_poly.pdbx_strand_id
1 'polypeptide(L)'
;MCIRDRFIIDIEHGQKTGFFLDQRDNRELVGALSPDRAVLNLYSYTGGFSIYALDHDASRVTSVDISDKAMDICNRNAALTKNAAAHEGITANVHNYLKTVESDVYDIIVVDPPAFAKSQRKRHNAIQAYKRINAAAISKVKKGGLIFTFSCSQVVDTPMFYNTIMSAAIEAGRPCQVLKRLAQGADHPVSIYHPEGSYLKGLLIKVG
;
A
#
# COMPACT_ATOMS: atom_id res chain seq x y z
N MET A 1 -18.15 21.16 2.54
CA MET A 1 -17.39 19.95 2.99
C MET A 1 -17.99 18.78 2.23
N CYS A 2 -17.34 18.32 1.17
CA CYS A 2 -17.79 17.12 0.46
C CYS A 2 -17.34 15.90 1.28
N ILE A 3 -18.28 15.21 1.94
CA ILE A 3 -18.03 13.91 2.53
C ILE A 3 -18.03 12.93 1.36
N ARG A 4 -16.84 12.65 0.82
CA ARG A 4 -16.69 11.72 -0.33
C ARG A 4 -16.57 10.27 0.15
N ASP A 5 -16.01 10.04 1.34
CA ASP A 5 -15.63 8.71 1.78
C ASP A 5 -16.43 8.29 2.99
N ARG A 6 -16.99 7.09 2.93
CA ARG A 6 -17.64 6.43 4.07
C ARG A 6 -16.84 5.19 4.40
N PHE A 7 -16.42 5.08 5.68
CA PHE A 7 -15.71 3.93 6.19
C PHE A 7 -16.37 3.41 7.46
N ILE A 8 -16.53 2.11 7.52
CA ILE A 8 -16.75 1.38 8.77
C ILE A 8 -15.40 1.20 9.42
N ILE A 9 -15.24 1.66 10.64
CA ILE A 9 -14.01 1.57 11.42
C ILE A 9 -14.29 0.90 12.77
N ASP A 10 -13.36 0.06 13.24
CA ASP A 10 -13.39 -0.52 14.57
C ASP A 10 -12.49 0.32 15.48
N ILE A 11 -13.09 1.17 16.31
CA ILE A 11 -12.37 2.07 17.22
C ILE A 11 -11.87 1.31 18.45
N GLU A 12 -12.58 0.25 18.89
CA GLU A 12 -12.28 -0.47 20.13
C GLU A 12 -11.17 -1.51 19.94
N HIS A 13 -11.20 -2.25 18.83
CA HIS A 13 -10.30 -3.40 18.59
C HIS A 13 -9.41 -3.23 17.35
N GLY A 14 -9.57 -2.11 16.63
CA GLY A 14 -8.79 -1.81 15.44
C GLY A 14 -7.34 -1.43 15.74
N GLN A 15 -6.48 -1.51 14.73
CA GLN A 15 -5.12 -1.01 14.84
C GLN A 15 -5.12 0.53 14.94
N LYS A 16 -4.25 1.11 15.77
CA LYS A 16 -4.18 2.55 16.07
C LYS A 16 -5.57 3.09 16.50
N THR A 17 -6.13 3.99 15.71
CA THR A 17 -7.46 4.60 15.90
C THR A 17 -8.56 3.94 15.06
N GLY A 18 -8.33 2.71 14.57
CA GLY A 18 -9.22 1.98 13.67
C GLY A 18 -9.00 2.27 12.19
N PHE A 19 -8.25 3.33 11.85
CA PHE A 19 -7.94 3.73 10.48
C PHE A 19 -6.60 4.48 10.37
N PHE A 20 -5.95 4.41 9.21
CA PHE A 20 -4.66 5.04 8.95
C PHE A 20 -4.88 6.39 8.22
N LEU A 21 -5.13 7.46 8.97
CA LEU A 21 -5.40 8.79 8.42
C LEU A 21 -4.20 9.38 7.68
N ASP A 22 -2.99 9.06 8.12
CA ASP A 22 -1.71 9.50 7.56
C ASP A 22 -1.51 9.16 6.07
N GLN A 23 -2.25 8.18 5.54
CA GLN A 23 -2.23 7.78 4.14
C GLN A 23 -3.30 8.48 3.26
N ARG A 24 -4.04 9.47 3.75
CA ARG A 24 -5.15 10.09 3.04
C ARG A 24 -4.77 10.59 1.65
N ASP A 25 -3.72 11.40 1.55
CA ASP A 25 -3.29 12.01 0.29
C ASP A 25 -2.75 10.95 -0.69
N ASN A 26 -2.12 9.89 -0.15
CA ASN A 26 -1.65 8.77 -0.95
C ASN A 26 -2.81 7.91 -1.46
N ARG A 27 -3.88 7.72 -0.68
CA ARG A 27 -5.11 7.04 -1.14
C ARG A 27 -5.78 7.82 -2.27
N GLU A 28 -5.90 9.14 -2.14
CA GLU A 28 -6.44 10.01 -3.19
C GLU A 28 -5.63 9.88 -4.49
N LEU A 29 -4.30 9.83 -4.40
CA LEU A 29 -3.43 9.65 -5.56
C LEU A 29 -3.62 8.26 -6.20
N VAL A 30 -3.79 7.20 -5.40
CA VAL A 30 -4.13 5.86 -5.92
C VAL A 30 -5.47 5.92 -6.66
N GLY A 31 -6.50 6.50 -6.04
CA GLY A 31 -7.81 6.69 -6.67
C GLY A 31 -7.71 7.41 -8.01
N ALA A 32 -7.06 8.57 -8.04
CA ALA A 32 -6.90 9.39 -9.25
C ALA A 32 -6.19 8.65 -10.40
N LEU A 33 -5.38 7.64 -10.10
CA LEU A 33 -4.67 6.83 -11.09
C LEU A 33 -5.38 5.50 -11.41
N SER A 34 -6.53 5.22 -10.79
CA SER A 34 -7.22 3.93 -10.89
C SER A 34 -8.27 3.77 -12.02
N PRO A 35 -8.80 4.83 -12.67
CA PRO A 35 -9.83 4.64 -13.70
C PRO A 35 -9.44 3.60 -14.74
N ASP A 36 -10.35 2.64 -15.00
CA ASP A 36 -10.22 1.53 -15.95
C ASP A 36 -9.04 0.57 -15.68
N ARG A 37 -8.41 0.64 -14.49
CA ARG A 37 -7.24 -0.16 -14.11
C ARG A 37 -7.56 -1.26 -13.12
N ALA A 38 -6.84 -2.39 -13.25
CA ALA A 38 -6.83 -3.45 -12.24
C ALA A 38 -5.83 -3.09 -11.12
N VAL A 39 -6.32 -3.04 -9.88
CA VAL A 39 -5.56 -2.64 -8.68
C VAL A 39 -5.43 -3.82 -7.73
N LEU A 40 -4.20 -4.07 -7.25
CA LEU A 40 -3.90 -5.00 -6.16
C LEU A 40 -3.46 -4.23 -4.93
N ASN A 41 -4.21 -4.34 -3.85
CA ASN A 41 -3.89 -3.72 -2.57
C ASN A 41 -3.40 -4.78 -1.58
N LEU A 42 -2.11 -4.80 -1.30
CA LEU A 42 -1.45 -5.71 -0.38
C LEU A 42 -1.33 -5.10 1.01
N TYR A 43 -1.55 -5.91 2.06
CA TYR A 43 -1.70 -5.46 3.45
C TYR A 43 -2.84 -4.46 3.57
N SER A 44 -3.97 -4.83 2.97
CA SER A 44 -5.07 -3.89 2.72
C SER A 44 -5.76 -3.39 3.99
N TYR A 45 -5.59 -4.08 5.13
CA TYR A 45 -6.30 -3.81 6.36
C TYR A 45 -7.81 -3.67 6.10
N THR A 46 -8.45 -2.57 6.49
CA THR A 46 -9.88 -2.31 6.24
C THR A 46 -10.18 -1.71 4.86
N GLY A 47 -9.25 -1.79 3.92
CA GLY A 47 -9.47 -1.48 2.51
C GLY A 47 -9.26 -0.02 2.12
N GLY A 48 -8.53 0.79 2.92
CA GLY A 48 -8.41 2.23 2.67
C GLY A 48 -8.05 2.60 1.23
N PHE A 49 -7.01 2.02 0.65
CA PHE A 49 -6.63 2.25 -0.75
C PHE A 49 -7.62 1.66 -1.75
N SER A 50 -8.20 0.50 -1.41
CA SER A 50 -9.15 -0.20 -2.27
C SER A 50 -10.44 0.59 -2.49
N ILE A 51 -10.95 1.22 -1.43
CA ILE A 51 -12.18 2.03 -1.50
C ILE A 51 -11.97 3.24 -2.40
N TYR A 52 -10.83 3.94 -2.27
CA TYR A 52 -10.50 5.04 -3.17
C TYR A 52 -10.36 4.60 -4.63
N ALA A 53 -9.76 3.44 -4.89
CA ALA A 53 -9.69 2.90 -6.26
C ALA A 53 -11.08 2.57 -6.82
N LEU A 54 -11.97 1.95 -6.02
CA LEU A 54 -13.34 1.63 -6.41
C LEU A 54 -14.18 2.88 -6.70
N ASP A 55 -14.08 3.90 -5.86
CA ASP A 55 -14.81 5.15 -6.03
C ASP A 55 -14.34 5.98 -7.24
N HIS A 56 -13.13 5.69 -7.73
CA HIS A 56 -12.55 6.26 -8.94
C HIS A 56 -12.59 5.30 -10.14
N ASP A 57 -13.60 4.42 -10.20
CA ASP A 57 -13.90 3.58 -11.36
C ASP A 57 -12.75 2.63 -11.78
N ALA A 58 -12.01 2.07 -10.80
CA ALA A 58 -11.13 0.94 -11.08
C ALA A 58 -11.91 -0.21 -11.72
N SER A 59 -11.36 -0.87 -12.75
CA SER A 59 -12.02 -2.00 -13.41
C SER A 59 -12.08 -3.25 -12.54
N ARG A 60 -11.09 -3.41 -11.65
CA ARG A 60 -11.01 -4.50 -10.66
C ARG A 60 -10.13 -4.05 -9.50
N VAL A 61 -10.53 -4.41 -8.28
CA VAL A 61 -9.73 -4.20 -7.07
C VAL A 61 -9.65 -5.49 -6.28
N THR A 62 -8.45 -6.01 -6.08
CA THR A 62 -8.20 -7.15 -5.20
C THR A 62 -7.50 -6.67 -3.93
N SER A 63 -8.10 -6.93 -2.77
CA SER A 63 -7.56 -6.61 -1.45
C SER A 63 -7.04 -7.86 -0.78
N VAL A 64 -5.81 -7.82 -0.24
CA VAL A 64 -5.20 -8.96 0.43
C VAL A 64 -4.69 -8.56 1.80
N ASP A 65 -5.16 -9.24 2.83
CA ASP A 65 -4.67 -9.12 4.21
C ASP A 65 -4.70 -10.48 4.90
N ILE A 66 -3.88 -10.65 5.94
CA ILE A 66 -3.83 -11.90 6.71
C ILE A 66 -4.95 -11.98 7.76
N SER A 67 -5.55 -10.86 8.12
CA SER A 67 -6.57 -10.74 9.16
C SER A 67 -7.97 -10.91 8.60
N ASP A 68 -8.66 -11.99 8.99
CA ASP A 68 -10.08 -12.22 8.65
C ASP A 68 -10.98 -11.06 9.08
N LYS A 69 -10.75 -10.52 10.30
CA LYS A 69 -11.52 -9.37 10.82
C LYS A 69 -11.32 -8.12 9.99
N ALA A 70 -10.09 -7.83 9.59
CA ALA A 70 -9.81 -6.68 8.72
C ALA A 70 -10.44 -6.86 7.34
N MET A 71 -10.40 -8.07 6.80
CA MET A 71 -10.99 -8.38 5.50
C MET A 71 -12.52 -8.33 5.53
N ASP A 72 -13.19 -8.76 6.62
CA ASP A 72 -14.63 -8.57 6.79
C ASP A 72 -15.00 -7.07 6.71
N ILE A 73 -14.29 -6.21 7.46
CA ILE A 73 -14.51 -4.77 7.40
C ILE A 73 -14.18 -4.21 6.01
N CYS A 74 -13.13 -4.68 5.36
CA CYS A 74 -12.76 -4.29 3.99
C CYS A 74 -13.89 -4.60 3.00
N ASN A 75 -14.46 -5.80 3.05
CA ASN A 75 -15.59 -6.21 2.19
C ASN A 75 -16.84 -5.36 2.45
N ARG A 76 -17.14 -5.06 3.72
CA ARG A 76 -18.26 -4.17 4.10
C ARG A 76 -18.01 -2.74 3.63
N ASN A 77 -16.78 -2.23 3.70
CA ASN A 77 -16.42 -0.93 3.17
C ASN A 77 -16.57 -0.89 1.64
N ALA A 78 -16.10 -1.91 0.94
CA ALA A 78 -16.25 -2.03 -0.52
C ALA A 78 -17.73 -2.02 -0.93
N ALA A 79 -18.60 -2.69 -0.16
CA ALA A 79 -20.05 -2.70 -0.39
C ALA A 79 -20.73 -1.31 -0.28
N LEU A 80 -20.07 -0.31 0.34
CA LEU A 80 -20.57 1.06 0.41
C LEU A 80 -20.22 1.89 -0.84
N THR A 81 -19.35 1.40 -1.71
CA THR A 81 -18.93 2.10 -2.93
C THR A 81 -19.90 1.86 -4.08
N LYS A 82 -19.90 2.77 -5.04
CA LYS A 82 -20.72 2.63 -6.26
C LYS A 82 -20.26 1.47 -7.16
N ASN A 83 -19.00 1.03 -7.03
CA ASN A 83 -18.38 0.00 -7.88
C ASN A 83 -18.03 -1.27 -7.07
N ALA A 84 -18.89 -1.62 -6.10
CA ALA A 84 -18.68 -2.75 -5.18
C ALA A 84 -18.45 -4.10 -5.92
N ALA A 85 -19.10 -4.30 -7.08
CA ALA A 85 -18.98 -5.52 -7.86
C ALA A 85 -17.57 -5.78 -8.44
N ALA A 86 -16.74 -4.74 -8.51
CA ALA A 86 -15.35 -4.84 -8.95
C ALA A 86 -14.37 -5.27 -7.84
N HIS A 87 -14.84 -5.43 -6.60
CA HIS A 87 -14.00 -5.78 -5.45
C HIS A 87 -13.95 -7.27 -5.18
N GLU A 88 -12.74 -7.74 -4.84
CA GLU A 88 -12.48 -9.09 -4.34
C GLU A 88 -11.56 -9.00 -3.09
N GLY A 89 -12.05 -9.47 -1.94
CA GLY A 89 -11.30 -9.53 -0.69
C GLY A 89 -10.77 -10.94 -0.44
N ILE A 90 -9.46 -11.07 -0.17
CA ILE A 90 -8.77 -12.33 0.03
C ILE A 90 -8.04 -12.33 1.37
N THR A 91 -8.43 -13.23 2.28
CA THR A 91 -7.67 -13.48 3.51
C THR A 91 -6.51 -14.41 3.21
N ALA A 92 -5.30 -13.86 3.15
CA ALA A 92 -4.09 -14.64 2.88
C ALA A 92 -2.82 -13.94 3.37
N ASN A 93 -1.77 -14.74 3.59
CA ASN A 93 -0.44 -14.17 3.72
C ASN A 93 0.00 -13.58 2.38
N VAL A 94 0.34 -12.29 2.36
CA VAL A 94 0.67 -11.52 1.15
C VAL A 94 1.80 -12.16 0.34
N HIS A 95 2.85 -12.66 1.01
CA HIS A 95 3.98 -13.29 0.32
C HIS A 95 3.56 -14.59 -0.38
N ASN A 96 2.70 -15.38 0.24
CA ASN A 96 2.18 -16.62 -0.36
C ASN A 96 1.23 -16.30 -1.50
N TYR A 97 0.36 -15.30 -1.33
CA TYR A 97 -0.55 -14.84 -2.38
C TYR A 97 0.20 -14.38 -3.63
N LEU A 98 1.26 -13.55 -3.49
CA LEU A 98 2.06 -13.10 -4.62
C LEU A 98 2.73 -14.24 -5.42
N LYS A 99 2.95 -15.40 -4.82
CA LYS A 99 3.45 -16.58 -5.56
C LYS A 99 2.40 -17.18 -6.50
N THR A 100 1.11 -17.02 -6.19
CA THR A 100 -0.01 -17.55 -6.98
C THR A 100 -0.51 -16.57 -8.03
N VAL A 101 -0.20 -15.27 -7.89
CA VAL A 101 -0.60 -14.23 -8.84
C VAL A 101 0.14 -14.42 -10.16
N GLU A 102 -0.60 -14.43 -11.24
CA GLU A 102 -0.04 -14.37 -12.59
C GLU A 102 0.62 -13.00 -12.83
N SER A 103 1.65 -12.97 -13.68
CA SER A 103 2.29 -11.72 -14.07
C SER A 103 1.39 -10.94 -15.05
N ASP A 104 1.57 -9.62 -15.08
CA ASP A 104 0.88 -8.72 -16.02
C ASP A 104 -0.67 -8.68 -15.87
N VAL A 105 -1.20 -9.00 -14.68
CA VAL A 105 -2.63 -8.90 -14.38
C VAL A 105 -3.02 -7.53 -13.86
N TYR A 106 -2.17 -6.93 -13.00
CA TYR A 106 -2.47 -5.68 -12.32
C TYR A 106 -1.72 -4.49 -12.92
N ASP A 107 -2.45 -3.39 -13.10
CA ASP A 107 -1.90 -2.11 -13.57
C ASP A 107 -1.28 -1.31 -12.42
N ILE A 108 -1.84 -1.45 -11.22
CA ILE A 108 -1.38 -0.79 -9.99
C ILE A 108 -1.24 -1.84 -8.89
N ILE A 109 -0.11 -1.82 -8.18
CA ILE A 109 0.06 -2.61 -6.94
C ILE A 109 0.42 -1.66 -5.81
N VAL A 110 -0.33 -1.73 -4.70
CA VAL A 110 -0.03 -1.03 -3.45
C VAL A 110 0.63 -2.00 -2.49
N VAL A 111 1.77 -1.61 -1.93
CA VAL A 111 2.57 -2.37 -0.96
C VAL A 111 2.74 -1.50 0.29
N ASP A 112 1.84 -1.65 1.25
CA ASP A 112 1.83 -0.88 2.51
C ASP A 112 1.93 -1.80 3.74
N PRO A 113 3.06 -2.48 3.93
CA PRO A 113 3.21 -3.43 5.01
C PRO A 113 3.31 -2.75 6.38
N PRO A 114 2.99 -3.46 7.47
CA PRO A 114 3.28 -3.00 8.81
C PRO A 114 4.80 -2.81 8.98
N ALA A 115 5.20 -2.06 10.02
CA ALA A 115 6.61 -1.89 10.35
C ALA A 115 7.27 -3.25 10.66
N PHE A 116 8.10 -3.74 9.74
CA PHE A 116 8.78 -5.04 9.89
C PHE A 116 9.81 -5.05 11.03
N ALA A 117 10.26 -3.89 11.50
CA ALA A 117 11.10 -3.78 12.68
C ALA A 117 10.75 -2.56 13.52
N LYS A 118 10.74 -2.77 14.85
CA LYS A 118 10.57 -1.73 15.88
C LYS A 118 11.88 -1.45 16.64
N SER A 119 12.97 -2.16 16.34
CA SER A 119 14.26 -2.00 17.01
C SER A 119 15.42 -2.12 16.03
N GLN A 120 16.54 -1.45 16.34
CA GLN A 120 17.76 -1.46 15.53
C GLN A 120 18.30 -2.88 15.26
N ARG A 121 18.19 -3.77 16.26
CA ARG A 121 18.64 -5.18 16.12
C ARG A 121 17.94 -5.92 15.00
N LYS A 122 16.67 -5.58 14.70
CA LYS A 122 15.86 -6.23 13.67
C LYS A 122 15.89 -5.48 12.33
N ARG A 123 16.65 -4.38 12.21
CA ARG A 123 16.70 -3.54 11.02
C ARG A 123 17.09 -4.30 9.75
N HIS A 124 18.13 -5.12 9.82
CA HIS A 124 18.57 -5.92 8.66
C HIS A 124 17.44 -6.85 8.16
N ASN A 125 16.76 -7.55 9.07
CA ASN A 125 15.65 -8.43 8.70
C ASN A 125 14.48 -7.66 8.07
N ALA A 126 14.21 -6.44 8.56
CA ALA A 126 13.19 -5.58 7.97
C ALA A 126 13.56 -5.16 6.54
N ILE A 127 14.80 -4.75 6.29
CA ILE A 127 15.30 -4.41 4.95
C ILE A 127 15.11 -5.59 4.00
N GLN A 128 15.48 -6.80 4.42
CA GLN A 128 15.30 -8.02 3.61
C GLN A 128 13.82 -8.33 3.35
N ALA A 129 12.93 -8.08 4.33
CA ALA A 129 11.49 -8.27 4.15
C ALA A 129 10.90 -7.25 3.16
N TYR A 130 11.26 -5.96 3.28
CA TYR A 130 10.86 -4.93 2.31
C TYR A 130 11.40 -5.25 0.91
N LYS A 131 12.66 -5.67 0.80
CA LYS A 131 13.26 -6.05 -0.49
C LYS A 131 12.47 -7.17 -1.16
N ARG A 132 12.26 -8.29 -0.45
CA ARG A 132 11.56 -9.47 -1.00
C ARG A 132 10.14 -9.16 -1.47
N ILE A 133 9.36 -8.42 -0.66
CA ILE A 133 7.97 -8.13 -1.02
C ILE A 133 7.89 -7.19 -2.22
N ASN A 134 8.77 -6.19 -2.29
CA ASN A 134 8.82 -5.27 -3.41
C ASN A 134 9.35 -5.94 -4.69
N ALA A 135 10.36 -6.80 -4.60
CA ALA A 135 10.84 -7.57 -5.76
C ALA A 135 9.71 -8.46 -6.34
N ALA A 136 8.96 -9.13 -5.47
CA ALA A 136 7.80 -9.92 -5.88
C ALA A 136 6.69 -9.05 -6.51
N ALA A 137 6.37 -7.89 -5.95
CA ALA A 137 5.38 -6.97 -6.53
C ALA A 137 5.84 -6.42 -7.90
N ILE A 138 7.11 -6.01 -8.01
CA ILE A 138 7.72 -5.50 -9.25
C ILE A 138 7.68 -6.57 -10.36
N SER A 139 7.93 -7.85 -10.02
CA SER A 139 7.89 -8.93 -11.01
C SER A 139 6.46 -9.25 -11.51
N LYS A 140 5.42 -8.84 -10.79
CA LYS A 140 4.01 -9.17 -11.07
C LYS A 140 3.21 -8.06 -11.73
N VAL A 141 3.58 -6.80 -11.53
CA VAL A 141 2.88 -5.68 -12.15
C VAL A 141 3.09 -5.66 -13.66
N LYS A 142 2.08 -5.20 -14.41
CA LYS A 142 2.17 -5.02 -15.88
C LYS A 142 3.37 -4.16 -16.28
N LYS A 143 3.86 -4.39 -17.47
CA LYS A 143 4.81 -3.48 -18.10
C LYS A 143 4.18 -2.09 -18.25
N GLY A 144 4.88 -1.05 -17.79
CA GLY A 144 4.35 0.31 -17.70
C GLY A 144 3.44 0.54 -16.50
N GLY A 145 3.19 -0.49 -15.68
CA GLY A 145 2.36 -0.42 -14.48
C GLY A 145 3.03 0.34 -13.33
N LEU A 146 2.25 0.61 -12.30
CA LEU A 146 2.62 1.47 -11.18
C LEU A 146 2.69 0.66 -9.88
N ILE A 147 3.68 1.00 -9.05
CA ILE A 147 3.74 0.48 -7.67
C ILE A 147 3.79 1.66 -6.70
N PHE A 148 2.87 1.63 -5.75
CA PHE A 148 2.92 2.44 -4.55
C PHE A 148 3.53 1.60 -3.44
N THR A 149 4.69 1.98 -2.92
CA THR A 149 5.34 1.23 -1.85
C THR A 149 5.67 2.12 -0.67
N PHE A 150 5.42 1.61 0.55
CA PHE A 150 5.52 2.38 1.78
C PHE A 150 6.32 1.67 2.87
N SER A 151 6.83 2.48 3.80
CA SER A 151 7.38 2.03 5.08
C SER A 151 7.08 3.05 6.18
N CYS A 152 6.48 2.60 7.27
CA CYS A 152 6.30 3.37 8.50
C CYS A 152 7.34 3.03 9.58
N SER A 153 8.37 2.26 9.26
CA SER A 153 9.41 1.84 10.21
C SER A 153 10.39 2.97 10.51
N GLN A 154 10.47 3.40 11.76
CA GLN A 154 11.42 4.44 12.19
C GLN A 154 12.89 4.01 12.10
N VAL A 155 13.17 2.70 12.20
CA VAL A 155 14.54 2.17 12.14
C VAL A 155 15.07 1.99 10.71
N VAL A 156 14.21 2.16 9.71
CA VAL A 156 14.55 2.21 8.29
C VAL A 156 14.35 3.64 7.84
N ASP A 157 15.43 4.39 7.68
CA ASP A 157 15.39 5.76 7.20
C ASP A 157 15.06 5.86 5.70
N THR A 158 14.85 7.07 5.22
CA THR A 158 14.47 7.33 3.82
C THR A 158 15.52 6.84 2.81
N PRO A 159 16.83 7.12 2.98
CA PRO A 159 17.86 6.58 2.09
C PRO A 159 17.90 5.06 2.07
N MET A 160 17.82 4.42 3.24
CA MET A 160 17.80 2.95 3.33
C MET A 160 16.58 2.37 2.61
N PHE A 161 15.39 2.96 2.82
CA PHE A 161 14.19 2.50 2.15
C PHE A 161 14.34 2.58 0.63
N TYR A 162 14.83 3.71 0.09
CA TYR A 162 15.00 3.89 -1.35
C TYR A 162 16.03 2.93 -1.94
N ASN A 163 17.17 2.72 -1.25
CA ASN A 163 18.17 1.74 -1.66
C ASN A 163 17.62 0.31 -1.62
N THR A 164 16.71 0.02 -0.68
CA THR A 164 16.03 -1.28 -0.59
C THR A 164 15.11 -1.50 -1.80
N ILE A 165 14.35 -0.48 -2.22
CA ILE A 165 13.49 -0.58 -3.41
C ILE A 165 14.33 -0.68 -4.69
N MET A 166 15.44 0.05 -4.80
CA MET A 166 16.40 -0.11 -5.90
C MET A 166 16.94 -1.55 -5.96
N SER A 167 17.33 -2.12 -4.83
CA SER A 167 17.80 -3.51 -4.75
C SER A 167 16.70 -4.51 -5.13
N ALA A 168 15.44 -4.21 -4.81
CA ALA A 168 14.29 -5.02 -5.21
C ALA A 168 14.06 -4.98 -6.74
N ALA A 169 14.20 -3.82 -7.36
CA ALA A 169 14.10 -3.66 -8.81
C ALA A 169 15.19 -4.43 -9.55
N ILE A 170 16.44 -4.39 -9.06
CA ILE A 170 17.55 -5.16 -9.60
C ILE A 170 17.27 -6.67 -9.48
N GLU A 171 16.78 -7.14 -8.31
CA GLU A 171 16.44 -8.55 -8.11
C GLU A 171 15.30 -9.02 -9.02
N ALA A 172 14.30 -8.16 -9.25
CA ALA A 172 13.21 -8.44 -10.19
C ALA A 172 13.62 -8.37 -11.66
N GLY A 173 14.84 -7.87 -11.97
CA GLY A 173 15.33 -7.74 -13.35
C GLY A 173 14.53 -6.73 -14.19
N ARG A 174 13.84 -5.76 -13.58
CA ARG A 174 12.98 -4.80 -14.28
C ARG A 174 13.42 -3.36 -14.03
N PRO A 175 13.53 -2.52 -15.07
CA PRO A 175 13.83 -1.11 -14.92
C PRO A 175 12.66 -0.40 -14.23
N CYS A 176 12.98 0.45 -13.24
CA CYS A 176 12.00 1.21 -12.48
C CYS A 176 12.36 2.70 -12.50
N GLN A 177 11.33 3.55 -12.61
CA GLN A 177 11.45 5.00 -12.55
C GLN A 177 10.65 5.53 -11.37
N VAL A 178 11.25 6.35 -10.52
CA VAL A 178 10.55 7.04 -9.44
C VAL A 178 9.80 8.22 -10.02
N LEU A 179 8.47 8.17 -9.97
CA LEU A 179 7.59 9.26 -10.42
C LEU A 179 7.35 10.29 -9.31
N LYS A 180 7.22 9.80 -8.05
CA LYS A 180 6.94 10.68 -6.91
C LYS A 180 7.48 10.07 -5.62
N ARG A 181 7.98 10.92 -4.74
CA ARG A 181 8.22 10.60 -3.33
C ARG A 181 6.94 10.87 -2.55
N LEU A 182 6.57 9.95 -1.69
CA LEU A 182 5.35 9.97 -0.91
C LEU A 182 5.66 10.06 0.58
N ALA A 183 4.81 10.76 1.32
CA ALA A 183 4.91 10.96 2.76
C ALA A 183 3.51 11.04 3.36
N GLN A 184 3.43 11.28 4.66
CA GLN A 184 2.18 11.64 5.34
C GLN A 184 1.65 12.99 4.85
N GLY A 185 0.32 13.14 4.85
CA GLY A 185 -0.35 14.36 4.41
C GLY A 185 -0.18 15.54 5.37
N ALA A 186 -0.63 16.73 4.95
CA ALA A 186 -0.55 17.97 5.72
C ALA A 186 -1.35 17.93 7.04
N ASP A 187 -2.31 17.04 7.17
CA ASP A 187 -3.06 16.78 8.41
C ASP A 187 -2.25 15.99 9.47
N HIS A 188 -1.04 15.53 9.10
CA HIS A 188 -0.04 14.94 9.98
C HIS A 188 1.24 15.77 9.95
N PRO A 189 1.21 17.03 10.43
CA PRO A 189 2.35 17.93 10.32
C PRO A 189 3.52 17.44 11.18
N VAL A 190 4.72 17.67 10.66
CA VAL A 190 5.97 17.37 11.39
C VAL A 190 6.48 18.66 12.02
N SER A 191 6.70 18.64 13.35
CA SER A 191 7.34 19.76 14.02
C SER A 191 8.78 19.93 13.53
N ILE A 192 9.20 21.15 13.23
CA ILE A 192 10.59 21.45 12.87
C ILE A 192 11.58 21.12 14.00
N TYR A 193 11.09 21.07 15.24
CA TYR A 193 11.89 20.72 16.43
C TYR A 193 11.92 19.20 16.67
N HIS A 194 11.05 18.43 16.01
CA HIS A 194 10.88 16.98 16.18
C HIS A 194 10.80 16.30 14.82
N PRO A 195 11.91 16.26 14.04
CA PRO A 195 11.92 15.70 12.68
C PRO A 195 11.62 14.19 12.63
N GLU A 196 11.75 13.49 13.76
CA GLU A 196 11.36 12.08 13.91
C GLU A 196 9.86 11.83 13.70
N GLY A 197 9.03 12.88 13.75
CA GLY A 197 7.63 12.84 13.36
C GLY A 197 7.41 12.54 11.86
N SER A 198 8.43 12.68 11.02
CA SER A 198 8.42 12.26 9.61
C SER A 198 8.74 10.77 9.51
N TYR A 199 7.74 9.92 9.78
CA TYR A 199 7.92 8.47 9.86
C TYR A 199 7.48 7.72 8.60
N LEU A 200 6.52 8.25 7.83
CA LEU A 200 6.01 7.61 6.64
C LEU A 200 6.90 7.95 5.42
N LYS A 201 7.41 6.93 4.79
CA LYS A 201 8.20 7.01 3.55
C LYS A 201 7.52 6.20 2.48
N GLY A 202 7.43 6.75 1.28
CA GLY A 202 6.87 6.01 0.16
C GLY A 202 7.45 6.44 -1.18
N LEU A 203 7.25 5.58 -2.15
CA LEU A 203 7.57 5.83 -3.56
C LEU A 203 6.39 5.43 -4.43
N LEU A 204 6.08 6.28 -5.41
CA LEU A 204 5.35 5.89 -6.60
C LEU A 204 6.39 5.60 -7.69
N ILE A 205 6.44 4.36 -8.16
CA ILE A 205 7.37 3.93 -9.21
C ILE A 205 6.59 3.39 -10.41
N LYS A 206 7.13 3.64 -11.61
CA LYS A 206 6.70 3.03 -12.87
C LYS A 206 7.68 1.92 -13.22
N VAL A 207 7.16 0.75 -13.58
CA VAL A 207 7.93 -0.46 -13.91
C VAL A 207 7.93 -0.66 -15.42
N GLY A 208 9.12 -0.78 -16.01
CA GLY A 208 9.29 -0.97 -17.45
C GLY A 208 9.26 -2.43 -17.92
#